data_c9bf77b773ff13cce6058e91758277e8
#
_entry.id   c9bf77b773ff13cce6058e91758277e8
#
_cell.length_a   1.000
_cell.length_b   1.000
_cell.length_c   1.000
_cell.angle_alpha   90.00
_cell.angle_beta   90.00
_cell.angle_gamma   90.00
#
_symmetry.space_group_name_H-M   'P 1'
#
loop_
_entity.id
_entity.type
_entity.pdbx_description
1 polymer ?
#
loop_
_entity_poly.entity_id
_entity_poly.type
_entity_poly.pdbx_seq_one_letter_code
_entity_poly.pdbx_strand_id
1 'polypeptide(L)'
;LQRSHEEEKALGIYMAQSLSKATKLPAYQYLNAASRARPIKEIPGLWIRNLLANRIYQCPVIFLEPYVMNNKQVHERIQLGDYKETKMIQGEEKQSIYREYAEAVVAALKQYYLDYRIIYNPEGR
;
A
#
# COMPACT_ATOMS: atom_id res chain seq x y z
N LEU A 1 -22.10 5.58 -4.60
CA LEU A 1 -20.96 4.73 -5.03
C LEU A 1 -19.91 5.47 -5.88
N GLN A 2 -20.29 6.57 -6.54
CA GLN A 2 -19.34 7.36 -7.34
C GLN A 2 -18.50 8.34 -6.52
N ARG A 3 -18.92 8.70 -5.29
CA ARG A 3 -18.26 9.75 -4.49
C ARG A 3 -16.94 9.33 -3.84
N SER A 4 -16.76 8.04 -3.54
CA SER A 4 -15.53 7.56 -2.90
C SER A 4 -14.48 7.06 -3.89
N HIS A 5 -14.80 6.93 -5.17
CA HIS A 5 -13.90 6.34 -6.16
C HIS A 5 -12.66 7.19 -6.43
N GLU A 6 -12.82 8.50 -6.51
CA GLU A 6 -11.67 9.41 -6.74
C GLU A 6 -10.78 9.48 -5.49
N GLU A 7 -11.38 9.51 -4.30
CA GLU A 7 -10.66 9.46 -3.03
C GLU A 7 -9.95 8.12 -2.83
N GLU A 8 -10.61 7.00 -3.16
CA GLU A 8 -10.00 5.67 -3.12
C GLU A 8 -8.80 5.57 -4.06
N LYS A 9 -8.94 6.09 -5.28
CA LYS A 9 -7.87 6.13 -6.27
C LYS A 9 -6.70 6.99 -5.79
N ALA A 10 -6.98 8.20 -5.32
CA ALA A 10 -5.96 9.12 -4.80
C ALA A 10 -5.21 8.48 -3.62
N LEU A 11 -5.92 8.01 -2.60
CA LEU A 11 -5.31 7.34 -1.46
C LEU A 11 -4.53 6.08 -1.86
N GLY A 12 -5.07 5.29 -2.80
CA GLY A 12 -4.42 4.10 -3.35
C GLY A 12 -3.09 4.41 -4.04
N ILE A 13 -2.99 5.54 -4.73
CA ILE A 13 -1.74 6.00 -5.35
C ILE A 13 -0.68 6.26 -4.28
N TYR A 14 -1.00 7.02 -3.23
CA TYR A 14 -0.06 7.28 -2.14
C TYR A 14 0.37 6.00 -1.44
N MET A 15 -0.56 5.07 -1.19
CA MET A 15 -0.26 3.77 -0.59
C MET A 15 0.69 2.94 -1.46
N ALA A 16 0.38 2.78 -2.74
CA ALA A 16 1.21 2.00 -3.66
C ALA A 16 2.62 2.57 -3.80
N GLN A 17 2.74 3.88 -3.94
CA GLN A 17 4.03 4.56 -4.06
C GLN A 17 4.86 4.45 -2.77
N SER A 18 4.25 4.68 -1.62
CA SER A 18 4.93 4.63 -0.32
C SER A 18 5.40 3.21 0.00
N LEU A 19 4.54 2.21 -0.20
CA LEU A 19 4.89 0.80 0.01
C LEU A 19 6.00 0.34 -0.94
N SER A 20 5.90 0.66 -2.22
CA SER A 20 6.94 0.32 -3.21
C SER A 20 8.29 0.93 -2.84
N LYS A 21 8.30 2.20 -2.42
CA LYS A 21 9.52 2.91 -2.00
C LYS A 21 10.14 2.31 -0.75
N ALA A 22 9.33 1.99 0.26
CA ALA A 22 9.80 1.49 1.54
C ALA A 22 10.29 0.04 1.43
N THR A 23 9.47 -0.83 0.85
CA THR A 23 9.76 -2.27 0.80
C THR A 23 10.75 -2.64 -0.29
N LYS A 24 10.84 -1.85 -1.35
CA LYS A 24 11.61 -2.16 -2.59
C LYS A 24 11.23 -3.52 -3.20
N LEU A 25 10.07 -4.04 -2.84
CA LEU A 25 9.54 -5.26 -3.41
C LEU A 25 8.90 -4.98 -4.78
N PRO A 26 9.01 -5.90 -5.73
CA PRO A 26 8.34 -5.76 -7.01
C PRO A 26 6.83 -5.79 -6.84
N ALA A 27 6.13 -4.97 -7.62
CA ALA A 27 4.67 -4.97 -7.65
C ALA A 27 4.13 -6.34 -8.11
N TYR A 28 3.18 -6.87 -7.37
CA TYR A 28 2.55 -8.14 -7.73
C TYR A 28 1.72 -8.00 -9.00
N GLN A 29 1.74 -9.04 -9.82
CA GLN A 29 0.95 -9.15 -11.04
C GLN A 29 -0.09 -10.25 -10.89
N TYR A 30 -1.37 -9.91 -11.02
CA TYR A 30 -2.42 -10.92 -11.12
C TYR A 30 -2.36 -11.56 -12.50
N LEU A 31 -1.85 -12.78 -12.56
CA LEU A 31 -1.71 -13.54 -13.81
C LEU A 31 -3.02 -14.22 -14.22
N ASN A 32 -4.01 -14.25 -13.33
CA ASN A 32 -5.24 -15.00 -13.52
C ASN A 32 -6.43 -14.05 -13.76
N ALA A 33 -7.06 -14.17 -14.91
CA ALA A 33 -8.29 -13.42 -15.24
C ALA A 33 -9.46 -13.69 -14.27
N ALA A 34 -9.46 -14.84 -13.57
CA ALA A 34 -10.47 -15.15 -12.57
C ALA A 34 -10.46 -14.21 -11.36
N SER A 35 -9.36 -13.51 -11.09
CA SER A 35 -9.28 -12.52 -10.03
C SER A 35 -10.21 -11.31 -10.24
N ARG A 36 -10.64 -11.05 -11.47
CA ARG A 36 -11.38 -9.85 -11.89
C ARG A 36 -10.73 -8.53 -11.44
N ALA A 37 -9.45 -8.56 -11.12
CA ALA A 37 -8.67 -7.39 -10.79
C ALA A 37 -8.27 -6.65 -12.07
N ARG A 38 -8.37 -5.32 -12.06
CA ARG A 38 -7.96 -4.47 -13.18
C ARG A 38 -6.81 -3.58 -12.72
N PRO A 39 -5.64 -3.62 -13.40
CA PRO A 39 -4.52 -2.78 -13.01
C PRO A 39 -4.79 -1.31 -13.35
N ILE A 40 -4.30 -0.42 -12.52
CA ILE A 40 -4.09 0.98 -12.90
C ILE A 40 -2.71 1.06 -13.53
N LYS A 41 -2.66 1.18 -14.85
CA LYS A 41 -1.44 1.00 -15.67
C LYS A 41 -0.30 1.92 -15.25
N GLU A 42 -0.64 3.13 -14.83
CA GLU A 42 0.31 4.19 -14.47
C GLU A 42 0.93 3.98 -13.08
N ILE A 43 0.32 3.12 -12.25
CA ILE A 43 0.73 2.91 -10.86
C ILE A 43 0.93 1.41 -10.60
N PRO A 44 2.16 0.91 -10.72
CA PRO A 44 2.46 -0.48 -10.41
C PRO A 44 2.02 -0.87 -9.00
N GLY A 45 1.34 -2.02 -8.87
CA GLY A 45 0.86 -2.52 -7.58
C GLY A 45 -0.52 -2.01 -7.17
N LEU A 46 -1.12 -1.07 -7.92
CA LEU A 46 -2.48 -0.60 -7.66
C LEU A 46 -3.49 -1.29 -8.58
N TRP A 47 -4.50 -1.92 -7.98
CA TRP A 47 -5.49 -2.71 -8.67
C TRP A 47 -6.90 -2.33 -8.25
N ILE A 48 -7.81 -2.25 -9.20
CA ILE A 48 -9.24 -2.05 -8.95
C ILE A 48 -9.90 -3.41 -8.82
N ARG A 49 -10.66 -3.61 -7.74
CA ARG A 49 -11.46 -4.80 -7.51
C ARG A 49 -12.86 -4.41 -7.02
N ASN A 50 -13.86 -5.14 -7.50
CA ASN A 50 -15.24 -4.98 -7.02
C ASN A 50 -15.49 -5.98 -5.88
N LEU A 51 -15.04 -5.63 -4.68
CA LEU A 51 -15.24 -6.43 -3.49
C LEU A 51 -16.50 -5.96 -2.70
N LEU A 52 -17.01 -6.83 -1.85
CA LEU A 52 -18.22 -6.53 -1.06
C LEU A 52 -18.01 -5.27 -0.20
N ALA A 53 -16.86 -5.15 0.44
CA ALA A 53 -16.55 -4.00 1.29
C ALA A 53 -16.61 -2.66 0.53
N ASN A 54 -16.16 -2.61 -0.72
CA ASN A 54 -16.27 -1.39 -1.55
C ASN A 54 -17.74 -1.00 -1.85
N ARG A 55 -18.70 -1.90 -1.64
CA ARG A 55 -20.12 -1.67 -1.90
C ARG A 55 -20.90 -1.32 -0.65
N ILE A 56 -20.51 -1.82 0.52
CA ILE A 56 -21.25 -1.64 1.77
C ILE A 56 -20.74 -0.48 2.62
N TYR A 57 -19.46 -0.17 2.56
CA TYR A 57 -18.92 0.99 3.29
C TYR A 57 -19.11 2.28 2.51
N GLN A 58 -19.51 3.35 3.21
CA GLN A 58 -19.72 4.68 2.66
C GLN A 58 -18.48 5.58 2.81
N CYS A 59 -17.32 4.98 2.85
CA CYS A 59 -16.02 5.64 2.95
C CYS A 59 -15.03 5.00 1.98
N PRO A 60 -13.91 5.67 1.65
CA PRO A 60 -12.84 5.08 0.86
C PRO A 60 -12.32 3.79 1.48
N VAL A 61 -12.20 2.75 0.68
CA VAL A 61 -11.74 1.42 1.12
C VAL A 61 -10.53 1.00 0.30
N ILE A 62 -9.41 0.81 0.98
CA ILE A 62 -8.18 0.29 0.39
C ILE A 62 -7.84 -1.05 1.05
N PHE A 63 -7.71 -2.09 0.22
CA PHE A 63 -7.19 -3.37 0.66
C PHE A 63 -5.68 -3.38 0.47
N LEU A 64 -4.96 -3.59 1.54
CA LEU A 64 -3.52 -3.70 1.53
C LEU A 64 -3.13 -5.19 1.51
N GLU A 65 -2.51 -5.62 0.42
CA GLU A 65 -1.94 -6.96 0.25
C GLU A 65 -0.41 -6.82 0.21
N PRO A 66 0.25 -6.68 1.38
CA PRO A 66 1.62 -6.17 1.46
C PRO A 66 2.66 -7.12 0.94
N TYR A 67 2.42 -8.43 1.03
CA TYR A 67 3.47 -9.42 0.82
C TYR A 67 3.00 -10.61 0.00
N VAL A 68 3.89 -11.04 -0.90
CA VAL A 68 3.73 -12.31 -1.62
C VAL A 68 4.47 -13.39 -0.84
N MET A 69 3.74 -14.29 -0.20
CA MET A 69 4.28 -15.30 0.72
C MET A 69 5.23 -16.31 0.06
N ASN A 70 5.18 -16.47 -1.25
CA ASN A 70 6.11 -17.31 -2.00
C ASN A 70 7.43 -16.60 -2.37
N ASN A 71 7.63 -15.36 -1.96
CA ASN A 71 8.92 -14.70 -2.05
C ASN A 71 9.79 -15.12 -0.86
N LYS A 72 10.94 -15.74 -1.14
CA LYS A 72 11.84 -16.28 -0.11
C LYS A 72 12.28 -15.22 0.91
N GLN A 73 12.70 -14.05 0.44
CA GLN A 73 13.13 -12.95 1.31
C GLN A 73 12.01 -12.46 2.22
N VAL A 74 10.81 -12.31 1.67
CA VAL A 74 9.62 -11.92 2.45
C VAL A 74 9.31 -12.97 3.50
N HIS A 75 9.30 -14.24 3.13
CA HIS A 75 9.04 -15.34 4.05
C HIS A 75 10.07 -15.36 5.20
N GLU A 76 11.36 -15.29 4.90
CA GLU A 76 12.42 -15.26 5.91
C GLU A 76 12.26 -14.06 6.86
N ARG A 77 11.96 -12.87 6.34
CA ARG A 77 11.76 -11.66 7.14
C ARG A 77 10.53 -11.75 8.05
N ILE A 78 9.43 -12.34 7.55
CA ILE A 78 8.21 -12.55 8.36
C ILE A 78 8.50 -13.50 9.54
N GLN A 79 9.27 -14.56 9.32
CA GLN A 79 9.62 -15.52 10.37
C GLN A 79 10.48 -14.90 11.49
N LEU A 80 11.18 -13.80 11.23
CA LEU A 80 11.96 -13.09 12.26
C LEU A 80 11.08 -12.35 13.27
N GLY A 81 9.78 -12.21 13.01
CA GLY A 81 8.87 -11.43 13.84
C GLY A 81 9.17 -9.93 13.85
N ASP A 82 8.58 -9.21 14.81
CA ASP A 82 8.91 -7.80 15.02
C ASP A 82 10.17 -7.65 15.86
N TYR A 83 11.07 -6.75 15.46
CA TYR A 83 12.27 -6.38 16.19
C TYR A 83 12.55 -4.89 16.08
N LYS A 84 13.24 -4.32 17.07
CA LYS A 84 13.46 -2.87 17.17
C LYS A 84 14.70 -2.41 16.42
N GLU A 85 15.77 -3.22 16.46
CA GLU A 85 17.05 -2.91 15.84
C GLU A 85 17.11 -3.46 14.43
N THR A 86 18.03 -2.95 13.59
CA THR A 86 18.26 -3.53 12.27
C THR A 86 18.94 -4.89 12.38
N LYS A 87 18.69 -5.75 11.39
CA LYS A 87 19.37 -7.04 11.23
C LYS A 87 19.96 -7.14 9.83
N MET A 88 21.11 -7.81 9.75
CA MET A 88 21.71 -8.15 8.46
C MET A 88 20.90 -9.27 7.80
N ILE A 89 20.32 -8.96 6.64
CA ILE A 89 19.53 -9.91 5.84
C ILE A 89 20.03 -9.84 4.40
N GLN A 90 20.60 -10.95 3.93
CA GLN A 90 21.17 -11.06 2.58
C GLN A 90 22.18 -9.95 2.24
N GLY A 91 23.00 -9.57 3.23
CA GLY A 91 24.05 -8.56 3.05
C GLY A 91 23.59 -7.10 3.18
N GLU A 92 22.34 -6.85 3.50
CA GLU A 92 21.78 -5.52 3.75
C GLU A 92 21.21 -5.40 5.16
N GLU A 93 21.41 -4.24 5.77
CA GLU A 93 20.72 -3.91 7.02
C GLU A 93 19.24 -3.65 6.75
N LYS A 94 18.39 -4.39 7.43
CA LYS A 94 16.93 -4.29 7.31
C LYS A 94 16.29 -4.10 8.67
N GLN A 95 15.35 -3.19 8.76
CA GLN A 95 14.42 -3.14 9.89
C GLN A 95 13.38 -4.26 9.79
N SER A 96 12.61 -4.46 10.86
CA SER A 96 11.49 -5.39 10.86
C SER A 96 10.55 -5.10 9.66
N ILE A 97 10.18 -6.16 8.93
CA ILE A 97 9.27 -6.03 7.78
C ILE A 97 7.91 -5.45 8.20
N TYR A 98 7.47 -5.71 9.44
CA TYR A 98 6.24 -5.17 9.99
C TYR A 98 6.32 -3.65 10.22
N ARG A 99 7.48 -3.16 10.70
CA ARG A 99 7.73 -1.73 10.90
C ARG A 99 7.85 -0.99 9.58
N GLU A 100 8.64 -1.55 8.66
CA GLU A 100 8.80 -1.01 7.30
C GLU A 100 7.43 -0.81 6.63
N TYR A 101 6.55 -1.78 6.79
CA TYR A 101 5.20 -1.70 6.25
C TYR A 101 4.34 -0.65 6.97
N ALA A 102 4.31 -0.68 8.30
CA ALA A 102 3.52 0.26 9.09
C ALA A 102 3.94 1.71 8.86
N GLU A 103 5.25 1.98 8.81
CA GLU A 103 5.79 3.29 8.51
C GLU A 103 5.43 3.77 7.11
N ALA A 104 5.44 2.87 6.12
CA ALA A 104 5.02 3.19 4.76
C ALA A 104 3.53 3.57 4.69
N VAL A 105 2.67 2.86 5.39
CA VAL A 105 1.23 3.17 5.48
C VAL A 105 1.02 4.53 6.15
N VAL A 106 1.69 4.78 7.27
CA VAL A 106 1.62 6.06 7.98
C VAL A 106 2.11 7.22 7.09
N ALA A 107 3.22 7.03 6.38
CA ALA A 107 3.76 8.03 5.47
C ALA A 107 2.77 8.35 4.33
N ALA A 108 2.15 7.32 3.74
CA ALA A 108 1.14 7.50 2.71
C ALA A 108 -0.09 8.29 3.20
N LEU A 109 -0.63 7.91 4.35
CA LEU A 109 -1.77 8.61 4.97
C LEU A 109 -1.42 10.07 5.28
N LYS A 110 -0.26 10.28 5.90
CA LYS A 110 0.20 11.63 6.25
C LYS A 110 0.32 12.51 5.01
N GLN A 111 0.94 12.02 3.93
CA GLN A 111 1.09 12.78 2.70
C GLN A 111 -0.27 13.05 2.04
N TYR A 112 -1.12 12.04 1.94
CA TYR A 112 -2.48 12.21 1.41
C TYR A 112 -3.25 13.32 2.12
N TYR A 113 -3.26 13.33 3.46
CA TYR A 113 -3.99 14.36 4.22
C TYR A 113 -3.33 15.74 4.16
N LEU A 114 -2.02 15.84 4.02
CA LEU A 114 -1.35 17.10 3.80
C LEU A 114 -1.76 17.71 2.46
N ASP A 115 -1.73 16.93 1.40
CA ASP A 115 -2.09 17.39 0.07
C ASP A 115 -3.61 17.67 -0.04
N TYR A 116 -4.43 16.86 0.63
CA TYR A 116 -5.87 17.12 0.73
C TYR A 116 -6.18 18.47 1.37
N ARG A 117 -5.47 18.85 2.46
CA ARG A 117 -5.61 20.15 3.10
C ARG A 117 -5.25 21.31 2.17
N ILE A 118 -4.20 21.17 1.39
CA ILE A 118 -3.78 22.20 0.43
C ILE A 118 -4.86 22.42 -0.64
N ILE A 119 -5.46 21.34 -1.12
CA ILE A 119 -6.47 21.40 -2.19
C ILE A 119 -7.80 21.97 -1.69
N TYR A 120 -8.26 21.58 -0.50
CA TYR A 120 -9.59 21.92 0.01
C TYR A 120 -9.60 23.05 1.04
N ASN A 121 -8.46 23.48 1.54
CA ASN A 121 -8.32 24.63 2.41
C ASN A 121 -7.04 25.44 2.09
N PRO A 122 -6.97 26.06 0.90
CA PRO A 122 -5.77 26.76 0.43
C PRO A 122 -5.40 27.99 1.29
N GLU A 123 -6.33 28.51 2.07
CA GLU A 123 -6.12 29.72 2.89
C GLU A 123 -5.76 29.42 4.36
N GLY A 124 -5.65 28.15 4.75
CA GLY A 124 -5.09 27.76 6.05
C GLY A 124 -5.87 28.22 7.28
N ARG A 125 -7.19 28.40 7.17
CA ARG A 125 -8.07 28.77 8.30
C ARG A 125 -8.63 27.54 9.01
#